data_b146975f30edc23c15cbc2e22f354ca5
#
_entry.id   b146975f30edc23c15cbc2e22f354ca5
#
_cell.length_a   1.000
_cell.length_b   1.000
_cell.length_c   1.000
_cell.angle_alpha   90.00
_cell.angle_beta   90.00
_cell.angle_gamma   90.00
#
_symmetry.space_group_name_H-M   'P 1'
#
loop_
_entity.id
_entity.type
_entity.pdbx_description
1 polymer ?
#
loop_
_entity_poly.entity_id
_entity_poly.type
_entity_poly.pdbx_seq_one_letter_code
_entity_poly.pdbx_strand_id
1 'polypeptide(L)'
;MTRHGSRDGTHFRKKLLNADGPVERILILVVIAVVAGVTIGLLMPKANPTVGEITGEYTASGSAAQTLQQLTVDDNQRHAGYDRDLFGFRQTDDDGNGCDVREDVLARDLTDVRYRQHGCKVESGTLADPYTGKTIHFVRGARTSSAVQIDHVVALENAWRSGANQWDRTKRYRFGNDM
;
A
#
# COMPACT_ATOMS: atom_id res chain seq x y z
N MET A 1 -26.70 -33.87 -41.52
CA MET A 1 -26.00 -32.87 -42.35
C MET A 1 -26.83 -31.62 -42.41
N THR A 2 -26.57 -30.64 -41.58
CA THR A 2 -27.13 -29.30 -41.72
C THR A 2 -26.06 -28.29 -41.31
N ARG A 3 -25.54 -27.60 -42.30
CA ARG A 3 -24.60 -26.47 -42.16
C ARG A 3 -25.35 -25.27 -41.57
N HIS A 4 -24.98 -24.83 -40.41
CA HIS A 4 -25.36 -23.51 -39.87
C HIS A 4 -24.26 -22.53 -40.25
N GLY A 5 -24.51 -21.72 -41.25
CA GLY A 5 -23.57 -20.73 -41.77
C GLY A 5 -23.56 -19.47 -40.91
N SER A 6 -22.36 -19.05 -40.59
CA SER A 6 -22.00 -17.73 -40.09
C SER A 6 -22.50 -16.63 -41.03
N ARG A 7 -23.62 -15.96 -40.69
CA ARG A 7 -24.19 -14.85 -41.46
C ARG A 7 -24.10 -13.48 -40.79
N ASP A 8 -23.62 -13.39 -39.54
CA ASP A 8 -23.72 -12.12 -38.80
C ASP A 8 -22.59 -11.09 -39.09
N GLY A 9 -21.37 -11.53 -39.34
CA GLY A 9 -20.25 -10.60 -39.54
C GLY A 9 -20.29 -9.80 -40.86
N THR A 10 -20.95 -10.32 -41.88
CA THR A 10 -21.03 -9.69 -43.20
C THR A 10 -22.12 -8.60 -43.30
N HIS A 11 -23.16 -8.70 -42.48
CA HIS A 11 -24.23 -7.68 -42.44
C HIS A 11 -23.76 -6.40 -41.73
N PHE A 12 -23.01 -6.52 -40.67
CA PHE A 12 -22.46 -5.34 -39.95
C PHE A 12 -21.45 -4.56 -40.81
N ARG A 13 -20.53 -5.26 -41.50
CA ARG A 13 -19.61 -4.63 -42.44
C ARG A 13 -20.30 -3.92 -43.61
N LYS A 14 -21.38 -4.50 -44.17
CA LYS A 14 -22.13 -3.87 -45.25
C LYS A 14 -22.88 -2.61 -44.81
N LYS A 15 -23.36 -2.57 -43.55
CA LYS A 15 -24.05 -1.39 -43.02
C LYS A 15 -23.08 -0.23 -42.74
N LEU A 16 -21.84 -0.53 -42.36
CA LEU A 16 -20.79 0.47 -42.17
C LEU A 16 -20.31 1.10 -43.48
N LEU A 17 -20.32 0.32 -44.55
CA LEU A 17 -19.87 0.77 -45.88
C LEU A 17 -21.01 1.47 -46.68
N ASN A 18 -22.28 1.30 -46.30
CA ASN A 18 -23.46 1.87 -46.93
C ASN A 18 -24.12 2.98 -46.07
N ALA A 19 -23.35 3.67 -45.24
CA ALA A 19 -23.84 4.89 -44.62
C ALA A 19 -24.04 5.95 -45.72
N ASP A 20 -25.30 6.29 -45.99
CA ASP A 20 -25.70 7.06 -47.19
C ASP A 20 -25.36 8.57 -47.09
N GLY A 21 -24.73 9.02 -46.01
CA GLY A 21 -24.31 10.40 -45.84
C GLY A 21 -23.00 10.60 -45.05
N PRO A 22 -22.32 11.72 -45.30
CA PRO A 22 -21.08 12.04 -44.56
C PRO A 22 -21.28 12.16 -43.05
N VAL A 23 -22.47 12.61 -42.64
CA VAL A 23 -22.82 12.79 -41.20
C VAL A 23 -22.96 11.42 -40.51
N GLU A 24 -23.59 10.45 -41.14
CA GLU A 24 -23.77 9.12 -40.58
C GLU A 24 -22.46 8.37 -40.43
N ARG A 25 -21.55 8.52 -41.39
CA ARG A 25 -20.17 7.97 -41.28
C ARG A 25 -19.37 8.59 -40.14
N ILE A 26 -19.44 9.90 -39.98
CA ILE A 26 -18.78 10.60 -38.87
C ILE A 26 -19.34 10.12 -37.52
N LEU A 27 -20.65 9.98 -37.41
CA LEU A 27 -21.30 9.53 -36.17
C LEU A 27 -20.91 8.11 -35.79
N ILE A 28 -20.82 7.21 -36.76
CA ILE A 28 -20.33 5.83 -36.54
C ILE A 28 -18.88 5.82 -36.10
N LEU A 29 -18.01 6.63 -36.73
CA LEU A 29 -16.61 6.71 -36.35
C LEU A 29 -16.43 7.29 -34.95
N VAL A 30 -17.21 8.28 -34.56
CA VAL A 30 -17.22 8.85 -33.21
C VAL A 30 -17.63 7.79 -32.19
N VAL A 31 -18.70 7.02 -32.45
CA VAL A 31 -19.14 5.95 -31.55
C VAL A 31 -18.04 4.88 -31.39
N ILE A 32 -17.42 4.47 -32.50
CA ILE A 32 -16.32 3.48 -32.46
C ILE A 32 -15.14 4.05 -31.66
N ALA A 33 -14.76 5.30 -31.86
CA ALA A 33 -13.65 5.93 -31.14
C ALA A 33 -13.96 6.03 -29.63
N VAL A 34 -15.18 6.40 -29.26
CA VAL A 34 -15.61 6.45 -27.85
C VAL A 34 -15.57 5.06 -27.21
N VAL A 35 -16.15 4.05 -27.86
CA VAL A 35 -16.16 2.67 -27.35
C VAL A 35 -14.72 2.15 -27.21
N ALA A 36 -13.88 2.36 -28.21
CA ALA A 36 -12.46 1.96 -28.15
C ALA A 36 -11.71 2.70 -27.04
N GLY A 37 -11.91 4.01 -26.90
CA GLY A 37 -11.29 4.81 -25.85
C GLY A 37 -11.71 4.37 -24.45
N VAL A 38 -12.99 4.13 -24.22
CA VAL A 38 -13.50 3.60 -22.95
C VAL A 38 -12.93 2.21 -22.65
N THR A 39 -12.92 1.33 -23.65
CA THR A 39 -12.39 -0.04 -23.49
C THR A 39 -10.91 -0.02 -23.16
N ILE A 40 -10.12 0.78 -23.86
CA ILE A 40 -8.69 0.94 -23.59
C ILE A 40 -8.48 1.56 -22.20
N GLY A 41 -9.23 2.61 -21.84
CA GLY A 41 -9.15 3.25 -20.53
C GLY A 41 -9.44 2.31 -19.36
N LEU A 42 -10.37 1.38 -19.53
CA LEU A 42 -10.73 0.40 -18.49
C LEU A 42 -9.76 -0.80 -18.41
N LEU A 43 -9.13 -1.17 -19.52
CA LEU A 43 -8.26 -2.35 -19.57
C LEU A 43 -6.76 -2.03 -19.36
N MET A 44 -6.32 -0.83 -19.77
CA MET A 44 -4.92 -0.46 -19.69
C MET A 44 -4.35 -0.46 -18.26
N PRO A 45 -5.04 0.05 -17.22
CA PRO A 45 -4.53 0.00 -15.85
C PRO A 45 -4.32 -1.44 -15.34
N LYS A 46 -5.17 -2.37 -15.79
CA LYS A 46 -5.08 -3.79 -15.42
C LYS A 46 -3.99 -4.55 -16.17
N ALA A 47 -3.68 -4.11 -17.38
CA ALA A 47 -2.69 -4.76 -18.25
C ALA A 47 -1.26 -4.21 -18.09
N ASN A 48 -1.12 -2.99 -17.58
CA ASN A 48 0.17 -2.32 -17.46
C ASN A 48 0.35 -1.74 -16.05
N PRO A 49 1.29 -2.29 -15.22
CA PRO A 49 1.48 -1.84 -13.84
C PRO A 49 1.84 -0.36 -13.74
N THR A 50 2.59 0.20 -14.68
CA THR A 50 2.95 1.62 -14.69
C THR A 50 1.72 2.51 -14.90
N VAL A 51 0.79 2.11 -15.76
CA VAL A 51 -0.47 2.82 -15.97
C VAL A 51 -1.36 2.68 -14.73
N GLY A 52 -1.41 1.51 -14.11
CA GLY A 52 -2.11 1.27 -12.85
C GLY A 52 -1.62 2.16 -11.71
N GLU A 53 -0.29 2.35 -11.61
CA GLU A 53 0.32 3.25 -10.62
C GLU A 53 -0.07 4.72 -10.85
N ILE A 54 -0.02 5.20 -12.10
CA ILE A 54 -0.38 6.58 -12.45
C ILE A 54 -1.88 6.85 -12.24
N THR A 55 -2.74 5.86 -12.50
CA THR A 55 -4.20 5.97 -12.34
C THR A 55 -4.68 5.66 -10.92
N GLY A 56 -3.80 5.23 -10.03
CA GLY A 56 -4.14 4.78 -8.68
C GLY A 56 -4.79 3.39 -8.63
N GLU A 57 -4.86 2.68 -9.74
CA GLU A 57 -5.29 1.28 -9.83
C GLU A 57 -4.09 0.33 -9.78
N TYR A 58 -3.30 0.40 -8.72
CA TYR A 58 -2.17 -0.50 -8.55
C TYR A 58 -2.66 -1.94 -8.34
N THR A 59 -2.29 -2.82 -9.24
CA THR A 59 -2.48 -4.27 -9.07
C THR A 59 -1.16 -4.90 -8.64
N ALA A 60 -1.11 -5.42 -7.43
CA ALA A 60 0.04 -6.19 -6.96
C ALA A 60 0.35 -7.33 -7.94
N SER A 61 1.63 -7.62 -8.19
CA SER A 61 2.08 -8.69 -9.08
C SER A 61 3.03 -9.65 -8.35
N GLY A 62 3.25 -10.84 -8.91
CA GLY A 62 4.15 -11.83 -8.34
C GLY A 62 3.67 -12.45 -7.02
N SER A 63 4.60 -12.80 -6.14
CA SER A 63 4.31 -13.45 -4.85
C SER A 63 3.47 -12.58 -3.91
N ALA A 64 3.64 -11.27 -3.95
CA ALA A 64 2.85 -10.32 -3.15
C ALA A 64 1.36 -10.37 -3.54
N ALA A 65 1.05 -10.45 -4.85
CA ALA A 65 -0.33 -10.59 -5.33
C ALA A 65 -0.95 -11.91 -4.88
N GLN A 66 -0.20 -13.00 -4.93
CA GLN A 66 -0.66 -14.31 -4.48
C GLN A 66 -0.97 -14.31 -2.98
N THR A 67 -0.10 -13.70 -2.17
CA THR A 67 -0.32 -13.56 -0.73
C THR A 67 -1.55 -12.71 -0.45
N LEU A 68 -1.71 -11.58 -1.16
CA LEU A 68 -2.85 -10.68 -1.00
C LEU A 68 -4.19 -11.39 -1.30
N GLN A 69 -4.23 -12.23 -2.33
CA GLN A 69 -5.43 -13.01 -2.69
C GLN A 69 -5.82 -14.06 -1.64
N GLN A 70 -4.87 -14.48 -0.79
CA GLN A 70 -5.12 -15.45 0.29
C GLN A 70 -5.59 -14.80 1.58
N LEU A 71 -5.53 -13.47 1.68
CA LEU A 71 -5.99 -12.76 2.87
C LEU A 71 -7.53 -12.77 2.92
N THR A 72 -8.04 -13.06 4.10
CA THR A 72 -9.48 -12.91 4.35
C THR A 72 -9.81 -11.44 4.56
N VAL A 73 -10.70 -10.90 3.74
CA VAL A 73 -11.25 -9.56 3.93
C VAL A 73 -12.35 -9.63 4.99
N ASP A 74 -12.19 -8.87 6.08
CA ASP A 74 -13.17 -8.78 7.16
C ASP A 74 -13.31 -7.32 7.62
N ASP A 75 -14.08 -6.55 6.87
CA ASP A 75 -14.29 -5.12 7.10
C ASP A 75 -15.35 -4.83 8.19
N ASN A 76 -16.04 -5.86 8.69
CA ASN A 76 -17.17 -5.70 9.59
C ASN A 76 -16.82 -5.86 11.07
N GLN A 77 -15.59 -6.16 11.41
CA GLN A 77 -15.18 -6.40 12.78
C GLN A 77 -14.94 -5.07 13.53
N ARG A 78 -15.91 -4.66 14.33
CA ARG A 78 -15.73 -3.62 15.34
C ARG A 78 -15.15 -4.25 16.59
N HIS A 79 -13.84 -4.16 16.76
CA HIS A 79 -13.20 -4.62 17.99
C HIS A 79 -12.99 -3.43 18.93
N ALA A 80 -13.81 -3.38 19.97
CA ALA A 80 -13.58 -2.49 21.10
C ALA A 80 -12.35 -2.96 21.91
N GLY A 81 -11.79 -2.08 22.72
CA GLY A 81 -10.74 -2.45 23.67
C GLY A 81 -9.32 -2.47 23.10
N TYR A 82 -9.06 -1.77 21.99
CA TYR A 82 -7.68 -1.54 21.56
C TYR A 82 -6.91 -0.80 22.66
N ASP A 83 -5.80 -1.39 23.03
CA ASP A 83 -4.79 -0.76 23.88
C ASP A 83 -3.41 -1.07 23.30
N ARG A 84 -2.65 -0.02 23.02
CA ARG A 84 -1.30 -0.12 22.48
C ARG A 84 -0.36 -0.91 23.39
N ASP A 85 -0.54 -0.81 24.70
CA ASP A 85 0.30 -1.49 25.70
C ASP A 85 0.16 -3.02 25.63
N LEU A 86 -0.91 -3.53 25.02
CA LEU A 86 -1.08 -4.97 24.77
C LEU A 86 -0.07 -5.54 23.77
N PHE A 87 0.62 -4.69 23.02
CA PHE A 87 1.72 -5.04 22.12
C PHE A 87 3.11 -4.90 22.77
N GLY A 88 3.18 -4.42 24.01
CA GLY A 88 4.39 -4.43 24.84
C GLY A 88 5.49 -3.44 24.41
N PHE A 89 5.17 -2.38 23.67
CA PHE A 89 6.16 -1.52 23.01
C PHE A 89 7.02 -0.63 23.92
N ARG A 90 6.63 -0.41 25.18
CA ARG A 90 7.30 0.59 26.06
C ARG A 90 8.50 0.08 26.81
N GLN A 91 8.72 -1.21 26.89
CA GLN A 91 9.72 -1.81 27.78
C GLN A 91 10.41 -3.01 27.12
N THR A 92 10.68 -2.89 25.84
CA THR A 92 11.23 -3.99 25.04
C THR A 92 12.71 -3.78 24.81
N ASP A 93 13.49 -4.57 25.48
CA ASP A 93 14.92 -4.72 25.30
C ASP A 93 15.17 -6.17 24.91
N ASP A 94 14.92 -6.49 23.63
CA ASP A 94 14.98 -7.87 23.13
C ASP A 94 16.40 -8.34 22.85
N ASP A 95 17.33 -7.43 22.59
CA ASP A 95 18.73 -7.74 22.35
C ASP A 95 19.61 -7.61 23.61
N GLY A 96 19.05 -7.17 24.74
CA GLY A 96 19.74 -7.07 26.03
C GLY A 96 20.73 -5.92 26.11
N ASN A 97 20.62 -4.89 25.23
CA ASN A 97 21.50 -3.76 25.20
C ASN A 97 21.13 -2.65 26.21
N GLY A 98 20.00 -2.80 26.91
CA GLY A 98 19.47 -1.84 27.88
C GLY A 98 18.66 -0.71 27.26
N CYS A 99 18.34 -0.79 25.94
CA CYS A 99 17.51 0.15 25.23
C CYS A 99 16.16 -0.43 24.80
N ASP A 100 15.24 0.45 24.56
CA ASP A 100 13.97 0.05 23.96
C ASP A 100 14.06 0.06 22.41
N VAL A 101 13.12 -0.63 21.75
CA VAL A 101 13.03 -0.73 20.30
C VAL A 101 13.06 0.63 19.60
N ARG A 102 12.54 1.70 20.26
CA ARG A 102 12.62 3.04 19.68
C ARG A 102 14.06 3.53 19.55
N GLU A 103 14.89 3.28 20.54
CA GLU A 103 16.29 3.69 20.51
C GLU A 103 17.06 2.89 19.46
N ASP A 104 16.77 1.60 19.33
CA ASP A 104 17.41 0.73 18.35
C ASP A 104 17.05 1.12 16.92
N VAL A 105 15.77 1.43 16.65
CA VAL A 105 15.34 1.94 15.34
C VAL A 105 15.98 3.30 15.04
N LEU A 106 16.04 4.22 16.01
CA LEU A 106 16.71 5.50 15.81
C LEU A 106 18.21 5.32 15.53
N ALA A 107 18.86 4.40 16.23
CA ALA A 107 20.26 4.09 16.00
C ALA A 107 20.52 3.45 14.63
N ARG A 108 19.58 2.62 14.14
CA ARG A 108 19.66 1.96 12.85
C ARG A 108 19.45 2.93 11.68
N ASP A 109 18.51 3.84 11.79
CA ASP A 109 18.00 4.62 10.65
C ASP A 109 18.59 6.03 10.56
N LEU A 110 19.18 6.56 11.65
CA LEU A 110 19.84 7.85 11.63
C LEU A 110 21.31 7.72 11.26
N THR A 111 21.83 8.71 10.58
CA THR A 111 23.29 8.93 10.41
C THR A 111 23.80 9.97 11.42
N ASP A 112 25.13 10.02 11.65
CA ASP A 112 25.76 10.96 12.58
C ASP A 112 25.18 10.90 14.00
N VAL A 113 24.83 9.69 14.44
CA VAL A 113 24.19 9.44 15.72
C VAL A 113 25.07 9.86 16.88
N ARG A 114 24.50 10.63 17.80
CA ARG A 114 25.11 10.94 19.09
C ARG A 114 24.23 10.39 20.20
N TYR A 115 24.84 9.72 21.15
CA TYR A 115 24.18 9.15 22.32
C TYR A 115 24.31 10.04 23.54
N ARG A 116 23.35 9.96 24.44
CA ARG A 116 23.47 10.54 25.78
C ARG A 116 24.59 9.85 26.55
N GLN A 117 25.22 10.62 27.48
CA GLN A 117 26.23 10.03 28.35
C GLN A 117 25.68 8.81 29.09
N HIS A 118 26.46 7.72 29.06
CA HIS A 118 26.20 6.46 29.76
C HIS A 118 24.92 5.73 29.33
N GLY A 119 24.66 5.59 28.01
CA GLY A 119 23.53 4.79 27.53
C GLY A 119 23.39 4.75 26.03
N CYS A 120 22.45 3.97 25.59
CA CYS A 120 22.09 3.79 24.19
C CYS A 120 21.02 4.80 23.70
N LYS A 121 20.58 5.73 24.57
CA LYS A 121 19.59 6.74 24.16
C LYS A 121 20.17 7.71 23.15
N VAL A 122 19.59 7.70 21.94
CA VAL A 122 19.97 8.62 20.88
C VAL A 122 19.61 10.05 21.26
N GLU A 123 20.60 10.93 21.32
CA GLU A 123 20.43 12.36 21.60
C GLU A 123 20.16 13.17 20.34
N SER A 124 20.90 12.86 19.27
CA SER A 124 20.74 13.53 17.98
C SER A 124 21.21 12.64 16.84
N GLY A 125 20.78 12.96 15.63
CA GLY A 125 21.18 12.31 14.39
C GLY A 125 20.51 12.95 13.19
N THR A 126 20.78 12.44 12.00
CA THR A 126 20.25 12.94 10.74
C THR A 126 19.49 11.84 10.04
N LEU A 127 18.23 12.08 9.70
CA LEU A 127 17.39 11.20 8.91
C LEU A 127 17.30 11.71 7.47
N ALA A 128 17.67 10.87 6.50
CA ALA A 128 17.23 11.05 5.11
C ALA A 128 15.84 10.42 5.00
N ASP A 129 14.79 11.24 5.14
CA ASP A 129 13.43 10.76 5.20
C ASP A 129 12.97 10.19 3.85
N PRO A 130 12.70 8.87 3.76
CA PRO A 130 12.33 8.22 2.50
C PRO A 130 10.94 8.61 1.99
N TYR A 131 10.06 9.12 2.87
CA TYR A 131 8.69 9.48 2.50
C TYR A 131 8.61 10.86 1.87
N THR A 132 9.38 11.82 2.38
CA THR A 132 9.34 13.20 1.89
C THR A 132 10.55 13.59 1.06
N GLY A 133 11.61 12.78 1.05
CA GLY A 133 12.89 13.08 0.41
C GLY A 133 13.67 14.21 1.12
N LYS A 134 13.25 14.64 2.31
CA LYS A 134 13.89 15.71 3.07
C LYS A 134 14.90 15.17 4.07
N THR A 135 15.89 15.96 4.37
CA THR A 135 16.81 15.71 5.50
C THR A 135 16.20 16.30 6.76
N ILE A 136 16.04 15.46 7.80
CA ILE A 136 15.54 15.86 9.12
C ILE A 136 16.67 15.75 10.14
N HIS A 137 16.99 16.85 10.80
CA HIS A 137 17.94 16.84 11.91
C HIS A 137 17.20 16.55 13.21
N PHE A 138 17.35 15.33 13.68
CA PHE A 138 16.76 14.88 14.93
C PHE A 138 17.56 15.42 16.12
N VAL A 139 16.86 16.02 17.06
CA VAL A 139 17.38 16.38 18.38
C VAL A 139 16.35 15.98 19.42
N ARG A 140 16.76 15.19 20.41
CA ARG A 140 15.87 14.72 21.46
C ARG A 140 15.37 15.86 22.33
N GLY A 141 14.08 15.95 22.52
CA GLY A 141 13.45 16.97 23.35
C GLY A 141 11.92 16.86 23.35
N ALA A 142 11.28 17.45 24.34
CA ALA A 142 9.82 17.38 24.49
C ALA A 142 9.04 17.92 23.27
N ARG A 143 9.63 18.89 22.55
CA ARG A 143 9.00 19.52 21.38
C ARG A 143 9.61 19.09 20.05
N THR A 144 10.77 18.46 20.08
CA THR A 144 11.57 18.16 18.88
C THR A 144 11.59 16.67 18.53
N SER A 145 11.40 15.77 19.50
CA SER A 145 11.39 14.33 19.26
C SER A 145 10.27 13.87 18.31
N SER A 146 9.21 14.65 18.17
CA SER A 146 8.11 14.36 17.24
C SER A 146 8.47 14.61 15.77
N ALA A 147 9.62 15.22 15.49
CA ALA A 147 10.09 15.42 14.12
C ALA A 147 10.43 14.09 13.42
N VAL A 148 10.82 13.07 14.19
CA VAL A 148 11.06 11.72 13.70
C VAL A 148 10.10 10.76 14.42
N GLN A 149 9.08 10.32 13.69
CA GLN A 149 8.12 9.32 14.16
C GLN A 149 8.60 7.93 13.76
N ILE A 150 8.44 6.97 14.68
CA ILE A 150 8.60 5.55 14.36
C ILE A 150 7.20 4.97 14.25
N ASP A 151 6.91 4.42 13.10
CA ASP A 151 5.61 3.84 12.81
C ASP A 151 5.75 2.38 12.36
N HIS A 152 4.67 1.64 12.51
CA HIS A 152 4.59 0.26 12.04
C HIS A 152 4.09 0.26 10.59
N VAL A 153 4.64 -0.61 9.76
CA VAL A 153 4.16 -0.82 8.37
C VAL A 153 2.65 -1.13 8.37
N VAL A 154 2.20 -1.90 9.35
CA VAL A 154 0.78 -2.07 9.66
C VAL A 154 0.50 -1.45 11.02
N ALA A 155 -0.23 -0.35 11.08
CA ALA A 155 -0.58 0.32 12.32
C ALA A 155 -1.18 -0.66 13.34
N LEU A 156 -0.75 -0.59 14.62
CA LEU A 156 -1.16 -1.55 15.65
C LEU A 156 -2.67 -1.63 15.85
N GLU A 157 -3.38 -0.50 15.76
CA GLU A 157 -4.84 -0.47 15.82
C GLU A 157 -5.46 -1.17 14.61
N ASN A 158 -4.88 -1.01 13.42
CA ASN A 158 -5.34 -1.70 12.23
C ASN A 158 -5.11 -3.21 12.36
N ALA A 159 -3.94 -3.63 12.83
CA ALA A 159 -3.66 -5.03 13.14
C ALA A 159 -4.66 -5.60 14.16
N TRP A 160 -4.99 -4.83 15.23
CA TRP A 160 -5.98 -5.22 16.21
C TRP A 160 -7.34 -5.48 15.58
N ARG A 161 -7.81 -4.57 14.74
CA ARG A 161 -9.09 -4.69 14.02
C ARG A 161 -9.09 -5.82 12.99
N SER A 162 -7.92 -6.19 12.47
CA SER A 162 -7.74 -7.28 11.51
C SER A 162 -7.43 -8.63 12.15
N GLY A 163 -7.66 -8.79 13.47
CA GLY A 163 -7.59 -10.07 14.16
C GLY A 163 -6.47 -10.21 15.20
N ALA A 164 -5.57 -9.23 15.38
CA ALA A 164 -4.55 -9.31 16.42
C ALA A 164 -5.12 -9.26 17.85
N ASN A 165 -6.36 -8.82 18.02
CA ASN A 165 -7.11 -8.91 19.26
C ASN A 165 -7.29 -10.36 19.74
N GLN A 166 -7.30 -11.33 18.82
CA GLN A 166 -7.42 -12.76 19.11
C GLN A 166 -6.07 -13.46 19.29
N TRP A 167 -4.96 -12.78 18.98
CA TRP A 167 -3.63 -13.37 19.14
C TRP A 167 -3.26 -13.50 20.63
N ASP A 168 -2.39 -14.46 20.96
CA ASP A 168 -1.76 -14.49 22.26
C ASP A 168 -0.82 -13.30 22.48
N ARG A 169 -0.44 -13.08 23.73
CA ARG A 169 0.45 -11.97 24.12
C ARG A 169 1.79 -12.04 23.40
N THR A 170 2.36 -13.21 23.25
CA THR A 170 3.69 -13.40 22.63
C THR A 170 3.66 -13.02 21.17
N LYS A 171 2.62 -13.40 20.43
CA LYS A 171 2.46 -13.04 19.03
C LYS A 171 2.25 -11.53 18.84
N ARG A 172 1.42 -10.91 19.68
CA ARG A 172 1.25 -9.44 19.66
C ARG A 172 2.55 -8.71 19.96
N TYR A 173 3.29 -9.19 20.98
CA TYR A 173 4.60 -8.63 21.35
C TYR A 173 5.59 -8.69 20.18
N ARG A 174 5.76 -9.85 19.56
CA ARG A 174 6.65 -10.01 18.40
C ARG A 174 6.25 -9.10 17.24
N PHE A 175 4.97 -9.01 16.95
CA PHE A 175 4.47 -8.14 15.88
C PHE A 175 4.69 -6.65 16.17
N GLY A 176 4.49 -6.22 17.41
CA GLY A 176 4.64 -4.81 17.81
C GLY A 176 6.08 -4.34 17.98
N ASN A 177 7.06 -5.28 18.01
CA ASN A 177 8.46 -4.99 18.27
C ASN A 177 9.40 -5.59 17.21
N ASP A 178 8.86 -6.01 16.08
CA ASP A 178 9.61 -6.45 14.91
C ASP A 178 10.30 -5.26 14.23
N MET A 179 11.64 -5.37 13.98
CA MET A 179 12.50 -4.30 13.45
C MET A 179 12.97 -4.56 12.03
#